data_fa327d6423925fd0e29482dc89809ca4
#
_entry.id   fa327d6423925fd0e29482dc89809ca4
#
_cell.length_a   1.000
_cell.length_b   1.000
_cell.length_c   1.000
_cell.angle_alpha   90.00
_cell.angle_beta   90.00
_cell.angle_gamma   90.00
#
_symmetry.space_group_name_H-M   'P 1'
#
loop_
_entity.id
_entity.type
_entity.pdbx_description
1 polymer ?
#
loop_
_entity_poly.entity_id
_entity_poly.type
_entity_poly.pdbx_seq_one_letter_code
_entity_poly.pdbx_strand_id
1 'polypeptide(L)'
;MEKIKAAIYARVSTEEQATEGYSIPAQISELEKYADLHGIEIVTRYIDEGVSGKSIQGRPQMKKLLRDASNQMFNYVLVFKLDRLARKMKDSLDIIETLEKNNVKLISLNEHEFGM
;
A
#
# COMPACT_ATOMS: atom_id res chain seq x y z
N MET A 1 6.38 -23.63 -9.08
CA MET A 1 6.41 -22.19 -9.35
C MET A 1 6.08 -21.42 -8.07
N GLU A 2 6.91 -20.45 -7.76
CA GLU A 2 6.69 -19.68 -6.55
C GLU A 2 5.53 -18.70 -6.74
N LYS A 3 4.72 -18.58 -5.71
CA LYS A 3 3.67 -17.59 -5.72
C LYS A 3 4.25 -16.20 -5.54
N ILE A 4 3.63 -15.22 -6.20
CA ILE A 4 3.94 -13.82 -5.98
C ILE A 4 3.40 -13.45 -4.61
N LYS A 5 4.26 -12.90 -3.76
CA LYS A 5 3.89 -12.50 -2.40
C LYS A 5 3.74 -11.00 -2.32
N ALA A 6 2.67 -10.56 -1.71
CA ALA A 6 2.36 -9.14 -1.60
C ALA A 6 1.94 -8.74 -0.21
N ALA A 7 2.18 -7.47 0.10
CA ALA A 7 1.68 -6.84 1.30
C ALA A 7 0.59 -5.86 0.89
N ILE A 8 -0.38 -5.66 1.76
CA ILE A 8 -1.41 -4.65 1.58
C ILE A 8 -1.06 -3.46 2.46
N TYR A 9 -1.16 -2.26 1.92
CA TYR A 9 -1.10 -1.05 2.72
C TYR A 9 -2.42 -0.30 2.58
N ALA A 10 -3.04 0.02 3.70
CA ALA A 10 -4.28 0.78 3.74
C ALA A 10 -4.12 1.93 4.73
N ARG A 11 -4.62 3.10 4.35
CA ARG A 11 -4.55 4.29 5.19
C ARG A 11 -5.82 5.09 5.04
N VAL A 12 -6.27 5.63 6.16
CA VAL A 12 -7.39 6.55 6.15
C VAL A 12 -7.14 7.59 7.25
N SER A 13 -7.35 8.87 6.92
CA SER A 13 -7.25 9.92 7.90
C SER A 13 -8.54 9.97 8.73
N THR A 14 -8.51 10.72 9.82
CA THR A 14 -9.71 10.87 10.66
C THR A 14 -10.87 11.43 9.85
N GLU A 15 -10.60 12.40 8.98
CA GLU A 15 -11.63 13.00 8.16
C GLU A 15 -12.19 12.01 7.13
N GLU A 16 -11.33 11.21 6.56
CA GLU A 16 -11.73 10.25 5.53
C GLU A 16 -12.53 9.09 6.08
N GLN A 17 -12.39 8.82 7.37
CA GLN A 17 -13.17 7.74 7.99
C GLN A 17 -14.67 7.96 7.88
N ALA A 18 -15.09 9.20 7.76
CA ALA A 18 -16.50 9.53 7.61
C ALA A 18 -16.96 9.47 6.16
N THR A 19 -16.05 9.27 5.21
CA THR A 19 -16.36 9.26 3.78
C THR A 19 -16.50 7.83 3.29
N GLU A 20 -17.66 7.53 2.69
CA GLU A 20 -17.92 6.20 2.16
C GLU A 20 -16.93 5.89 1.02
N GLY A 21 -16.47 4.65 0.99
CA GLY A 21 -15.54 4.21 -0.04
C GLY A 21 -14.09 4.35 0.34
N TYR A 22 -13.79 5.05 1.43
CA TYR A 22 -12.42 5.20 1.90
C TYR A 22 -12.12 4.38 3.14
N SER A 23 -13.09 3.65 3.67
CA SER A 23 -12.89 2.88 4.89
C SER A 23 -11.83 1.80 4.68
N ILE A 24 -11.19 1.42 5.78
CA ILE A 24 -10.17 0.36 5.74
C ILE A 24 -10.76 -0.94 5.21
N PRO A 25 -11.93 -1.42 5.70
CA PRO A 25 -12.48 -2.66 5.17
C PRO A 25 -12.73 -2.60 3.66
N ALA A 26 -13.19 -1.46 3.15
CA ALA A 26 -13.44 -1.32 1.72
C ALA A 26 -12.16 -1.42 0.91
N GLN A 27 -11.09 -0.76 1.38
CA GLN A 27 -9.81 -0.84 0.70
C GLN A 27 -9.28 -2.26 0.68
N ILE A 28 -9.31 -2.94 1.84
CA ILE A 28 -8.78 -4.29 1.94
C ILE A 28 -9.59 -5.25 1.06
N SER A 29 -10.92 -5.12 1.07
CA SER A 29 -11.77 -5.98 0.25
C SER A 29 -11.41 -5.90 -1.23
N GLU A 30 -11.22 -4.69 -1.74
CA GLU A 30 -10.88 -4.51 -3.15
C GLU A 30 -9.48 -5.04 -3.46
N LEU A 31 -8.55 -4.87 -2.55
CA LEU A 31 -7.19 -5.36 -2.75
C LEU A 31 -7.14 -6.88 -2.72
N GLU A 32 -7.93 -7.50 -1.84
CA GLU A 32 -7.97 -8.95 -1.77
C GLU A 32 -8.61 -9.55 -3.02
N LYS A 33 -9.63 -8.90 -3.57
CA LYS A 33 -10.24 -9.35 -4.82
C LYS A 33 -9.22 -9.30 -5.96
N TYR A 34 -8.44 -8.23 -6.02
CA TYR A 34 -7.41 -8.10 -7.03
C TYR A 34 -6.38 -9.22 -6.90
N ALA A 35 -5.94 -9.47 -5.66
CA ALA A 35 -4.94 -10.52 -5.42
C ALA A 35 -5.47 -11.89 -5.83
N ASP A 36 -6.73 -12.18 -5.50
CA ASP A 36 -7.33 -13.46 -5.87
C ASP A 36 -7.38 -13.63 -7.39
N LEU A 37 -7.77 -12.57 -8.09
CA LEU A 37 -7.86 -12.62 -9.54
C LEU A 37 -6.52 -12.86 -10.22
N HIS A 38 -5.45 -12.39 -9.62
CA HIS A 38 -4.12 -12.46 -10.22
C HIS A 38 -3.21 -13.51 -9.60
N GLY A 39 -3.76 -14.34 -8.71
CA GLY A 39 -2.96 -15.41 -8.12
C GLY A 39 -1.86 -14.92 -7.20
N ILE A 40 -2.10 -13.79 -6.52
CA ILE A 40 -1.13 -13.18 -5.62
C ILE A 40 -1.45 -13.59 -4.18
N GLU A 41 -0.43 -14.00 -3.44
CA GLU A 41 -0.60 -14.37 -2.04
C GLU A 41 -0.38 -13.13 -1.16
N ILE A 42 -1.37 -12.79 -0.35
CA ILE A 42 -1.23 -11.68 0.61
C ILE A 42 -0.60 -12.25 1.87
N VAL A 43 0.62 -11.82 2.17
CA VAL A 43 1.36 -12.35 3.33
C VAL A 43 1.25 -11.48 4.56
N THR A 44 0.94 -10.18 4.39
CA THR A 44 0.84 -9.28 5.54
C THR A 44 0.04 -8.05 5.15
N ARG A 45 -0.45 -7.35 6.16
CA ARG A 45 -1.21 -6.11 5.98
C ARG A 45 -0.66 -5.05 6.91
N TYR A 46 -0.58 -3.82 6.40
CA TYR A 46 -0.12 -2.66 7.17
C TYR A 46 -1.22 -1.61 7.11
N ILE A 47 -1.77 -1.26 8.25
CA ILE A 47 -2.91 -0.37 8.32
C ILE A 47 -2.59 0.82 9.22
N ASP A 48 -2.63 2.03 8.64
CA ASP A 48 -2.47 3.27 9.37
C ASP A 48 -3.82 3.99 9.42
N GLU A 49 -4.51 3.82 10.52
CA GLU A 49 -5.86 4.35 10.69
C GLU A 49 -5.84 5.64 11.50
N GLY A 50 -6.57 6.64 11.00
CA GLY A 50 -6.64 7.92 11.69
C GLY A 50 -5.40 8.78 11.59
N VAL A 51 -4.51 8.50 10.61
CA VAL A 51 -3.27 9.25 10.47
C VAL A 51 -3.22 9.96 9.13
N SER A 52 -2.56 11.12 9.14
CA SER A 52 -2.38 11.90 7.93
C SER A 52 -1.29 11.28 7.05
N GLY A 53 -1.37 11.54 5.75
CA GLY A 53 -0.32 11.12 4.83
C GLY A 53 0.80 12.14 4.69
N LYS A 54 0.90 13.09 5.61
CA LYS A 54 1.86 14.18 5.51
C LYS A 54 3.32 13.76 5.66
N SER A 55 3.58 12.77 6.51
CA SER A 55 4.95 12.33 6.70
C SER A 55 4.97 10.87 7.10
N ILE A 56 6.09 10.22 6.81
CA ILE A 56 6.28 8.83 7.21
C ILE A 56 6.42 8.73 8.73
N GLN A 57 6.95 9.79 9.36
CA GLN A 57 7.15 9.80 10.81
C GLN A 57 5.86 9.58 11.57
N GLY A 58 4.74 10.08 11.05
CA GLY A 58 3.45 9.91 11.69
C GLY A 58 2.71 8.65 11.27
N ARG A 59 3.37 7.73 10.59
CA ARG A 59 2.74 6.52 10.07
C ARG A 59 3.54 5.29 10.44
N PRO A 60 3.33 4.76 11.65
CA PRO A 60 4.15 3.64 12.14
C PRO A 60 4.08 2.38 11.26
N GLN A 61 2.93 2.11 10.65
CA GLN A 61 2.82 0.92 9.81
C GLN A 61 3.57 1.09 8.49
N MET A 62 3.61 2.31 7.93
CA MET A 62 4.41 2.56 6.74
C MET A 62 5.90 2.35 7.05
N LYS A 63 6.36 2.80 8.22
CA LYS A 63 7.74 2.57 8.61
C LYS A 63 8.05 1.09 8.72
N LYS A 64 7.13 0.32 9.30
CA LYS A 64 7.32 -1.12 9.41
C LYS A 64 7.31 -1.78 8.04
N LEU A 65 6.44 -1.33 7.15
CA LEU A 65 6.36 -1.87 5.79
C LEU A 65 7.70 -1.70 5.07
N LEU A 66 8.29 -0.51 5.15
CA LEU A 66 9.56 -0.25 4.46
C LEU A 66 10.69 -1.09 5.05
N ARG A 67 10.68 -1.28 6.37
CA ARG A 67 11.67 -2.15 7.01
C ARG A 67 11.52 -3.60 6.55
N ASP A 68 10.27 -4.08 6.51
CA ASP A 68 10.02 -5.47 6.10
C ASP A 68 10.33 -5.68 4.62
N ALA A 69 10.13 -4.65 3.80
CA ALA A 69 10.50 -4.72 2.39
C ALA A 69 12.01 -4.93 2.24
N SER A 70 12.81 -4.27 3.08
CA SER A 70 14.26 -4.44 3.02
C SER A 70 14.67 -5.85 3.44
N ASN A 71 13.81 -6.57 4.16
CA ASN A 71 14.05 -7.94 4.56
C ASN A 71 13.47 -8.95 3.57
N GLN A 72 13.00 -8.49 2.43
CA GLN A 72 12.52 -9.34 1.34
C GLN A 72 11.34 -10.22 1.74
N MET A 73 10.45 -9.70 2.59
CA MET A 73 9.29 -10.47 3.06
C MET A 73 8.20 -10.60 2.00
N PHE A 74 8.20 -9.69 1.01
CA PHE A 74 7.22 -9.70 -0.07
C PHE A 74 7.84 -9.05 -1.31
N ASN A 75 7.19 -9.25 -2.46
CA ASN A 75 7.67 -8.73 -3.75
C ASN A 75 6.85 -7.55 -4.25
N TYR A 76 5.63 -7.38 -3.74
CA TYR A 76 4.71 -6.35 -4.18
C TYR A 76 4.02 -5.70 -2.99
N VAL A 77 3.66 -4.44 -3.17
CA VAL A 77 2.79 -3.74 -2.22
C VAL A 77 1.56 -3.29 -2.99
N LEU A 78 0.40 -3.64 -2.47
CA LEU A 78 -0.87 -3.27 -3.09
C LEU A 78 -1.51 -2.13 -2.30
N VAL A 79 -1.93 -1.08 -3.00
CA VAL A 79 -2.67 0.02 -2.39
C VAL A 79 -3.90 0.33 -3.22
N PHE A 80 -4.91 0.88 -2.58
CA PHE A 80 -6.16 1.20 -3.26
C PHE A 80 -5.97 2.37 -4.24
N LYS A 81 -5.27 3.41 -3.80
CA LYS A 81 -4.93 4.58 -4.63
C LYS A 81 -3.60 5.13 -4.15
N LEU A 82 -2.91 5.87 -5.02
CA LEU A 82 -1.63 6.45 -4.65
C LEU A 82 -1.72 7.39 -3.46
N ASP A 83 -2.85 8.08 -3.28
CA ASP A 83 -2.99 8.98 -2.14
C ASP A 83 -3.04 8.24 -0.81
N ARG A 84 -3.16 6.90 -0.83
CA ARG A 84 -3.02 6.10 0.39
C ARG A 84 -1.55 5.98 0.78
N LEU A 85 -0.62 6.08 -0.18
CA LEU A 85 0.80 6.10 0.13
C LEU A 85 1.20 7.41 0.78
N ALA A 86 0.81 8.53 0.18
CA ALA A 86 1.13 9.85 0.70
C ALA A 86 0.22 10.87 0.05
N ARG A 87 0.07 12.03 0.71
CA ARG A 87 -0.75 13.10 0.16
C ARG A 87 -0.09 13.78 -1.03
N LYS A 88 1.24 13.90 -0.99
CA LYS A 88 1.98 14.54 -2.07
C LYS A 88 2.57 13.50 -2.99
N MET A 89 2.49 13.75 -4.28
CA MET A 89 3.04 12.86 -5.29
C MET A 89 4.53 12.62 -5.06
N LYS A 90 5.27 13.66 -4.68
CA LYS A 90 6.68 13.53 -4.41
C LYS A 90 6.97 12.48 -3.34
N ASP A 91 6.20 12.52 -2.26
CA ASP A 91 6.39 11.56 -1.16
C ASP A 91 6.04 10.16 -1.61
N SER A 92 5.00 10.01 -2.43
CA SER A 92 4.65 8.70 -2.98
C SER A 92 5.78 8.16 -3.86
N LEU A 93 6.37 9.02 -4.68
CA LEU A 93 7.47 8.59 -5.55
C LEU A 93 8.70 8.19 -4.73
N ASP A 94 8.97 8.89 -3.62
CA ASP A 94 10.07 8.52 -2.73
C ASP A 94 9.85 7.14 -2.13
N ILE A 95 8.63 6.84 -1.72
CA ILE A 95 8.30 5.53 -1.18
C ILE A 95 8.47 4.46 -2.24
N ILE A 96 7.96 4.72 -3.45
CA ILE A 96 8.09 3.77 -4.56
C ILE A 96 9.55 3.49 -4.86
N GLU A 97 10.38 4.53 -4.89
CA GLU A 97 11.81 4.37 -5.15
C GLU A 97 12.49 3.51 -4.09
N THR A 98 12.12 3.74 -2.82
CA THR A 98 12.67 2.93 -1.73
C THR A 98 12.28 1.46 -1.89
N LEU A 99 11.03 1.21 -2.27
CA LEU A 99 10.59 -0.16 -2.49
C LEU A 99 11.33 -0.80 -3.66
N GLU A 100 11.51 -0.06 -4.75
CA GLU A 100 12.20 -0.60 -5.92
C GLU A 100 13.65 -0.94 -5.63
N LYS A 101 14.30 -0.18 -4.75
CA LYS A 101 15.67 -0.51 -4.33
C LYS A 101 15.74 -1.85 -3.62
N ASN A 102 14.62 -2.30 -3.08
CA ASN A 102 14.54 -3.58 -2.38
C ASN A 102 13.83 -4.64 -3.22
N ASN A 103 13.71 -4.40 -4.53
CA ASN A 103 13.07 -5.31 -5.47
C ASN A 103 11.59 -5.55 -5.16
N VAL A 104 10.93 -4.52 -4.64
CA VAL A 104 9.49 -4.56 -4.36
C VAL A 104 8.79 -3.55 -5.27
N LYS A 105 7.73 -3.99 -5.93
CA LYS A 105 6.98 -3.14 -6.85
C LYS A 105 5.65 -2.74 -6.24
N LEU A 106 5.19 -1.55 -6.60
CA LEU A 106 3.90 -1.04 -6.13
C LEU A 106 2.83 -1.27 -7.18
N ILE A 107 1.66 -1.70 -6.72
CA ILE A 107 0.47 -1.77 -7.57
C ILE A 107 -0.61 -0.92 -6.92
N SER A 108 -1.11 0.06 -7.66
CA SER A 108 -2.20 0.91 -7.23
C SER A 108 -3.44 0.56 -8.06
N LEU A 109 -4.51 0.15 -7.41
CA LEU A 109 -5.70 -0.35 -8.10
C LEU A 109 -6.39 0.69 -8.98
N ASN A 110 -6.54 1.89 -8.46
CA ASN A 110 -7.36 2.89 -9.15
C ASN A 110 -6.55 3.85 -10.01
N GLU A 111 -5.28 3.55 -10.19
CA GLU A 111 -4.41 4.35 -11.04
C GLU A 111 -3.55 3.42 -11.88
N HIS A 112 -4.19 2.36 -12.39
CA HIS A 112 -3.45 1.36 -13.14
C HIS A 112 -2.80 1.93 -14.41
N GLU A 113 -3.39 2.95 -15.00
CA GLU A 113 -2.77 3.60 -16.16
C GLU A 113 -1.50 4.35 -15.78
N PHE A 114 -1.36 4.71 -14.52
CA PHE A 114 -0.20 5.44 -14.04
C PHE A 114 1.06 4.58 -14.03
N GLY A 115 0.93 3.33 -13.76
CA GLY A 115 2.06 2.42 -13.66
C GLY A 115 2.48 1.77 -14.96
N MET A 116 1.89 2.18 -16.04
CA MET A 116 2.10 1.51 -17.33
C MET A 116 3.30 2.02 -18.10
#